data_a694f1dea4e4145b49de61a1548682ec
#
_entry.id   a694f1dea4e4145b49de61a1548682ec
#
_cell.length_a   1.000
_cell.length_b   1.000
_cell.length_c   1.000
_cell.angle_alpha   90.00
_cell.angle_beta   90.00
_cell.angle_gamma   90.00
#
_symmetry.space_group_name_H-M   'P 1'
#
loop_
_entity.id
_entity.type
_entity.pdbx_description
1 polymer ?
#
loop_
_entity_poly.entity_id
_entity_poly.type
_entity_poly.pdbx_seq_one_letter_code
_entity_poly.pdbx_strand_id
1 'polypeptide(L)'
;KGIDGLKLGAYEPTVMAALIDEAKKHKLGTTAHLAQTGVARMNTIDAARLGLGTQTHYYGLFESMYENNDIQPWPVDMNYSNEQHRFGQVARQWNLVKPNGEKWESLKKELIELDMTMDPTMTIYAAGRDVSRARNDEWHDIYTLPSQWDYFAPSRRAHGAYWFDWTTHDEIAWKKFYQVW
;
A
#
# COMPACT_ATOMS: atom_id res chain seq x y z
N LYS A 1 23.22 -0.81 18.88
CA LYS A 1 22.66 0.38 19.58
C LYS A 1 21.14 0.37 19.53
N GLY A 2 20.51 -0.70 20.05
CA GLY A 2 19.08 -0.69 20.35
C GLY A 2 18.17 -0.31 19.18
N ILE A 3 17.97 -1.23 18.23
CA ILE A 3 16.88 -1.16 17.27
C ILE A 3 15.90 -2.28 17.58
N ASP A 4 14.60 -2.04 17.36
CA ASP A 4 13.54 -3.01 17.64
C ASP A 4 13.07 -3.72 16.37
N GLY A 5 13.39 -3.18 15.20
CA GLY A 5 12.97 -3.76 13.94
C GLY A 5 13.63 -3.13 12.72
N LEU A 6 13.34 -3.75 11.56
CA LEU A 6 13.84 -3.35 10.25
C LEU A 6 12.67 -2.97 9.36
N LYS A 7 12.78 -1.83 8.69
CA LYS A 7 11.89 -1.48 7.57
C LYS A 7 12.58 -1.84 6.26
N LEU A 8 11.99 -2.79 5.55
CA LEU A 8 12.51 -3.35 4.31
C LEU A 8 11.83 -2.68 3.10
N GLY A 9 12.57 -2.56 2.00
CA GLY A 9 12.04 -2.17 0.71
C GLY A 9 11.57 -3.38 -0.11
N ALA A 10 11.22 -3.14 -1.36
CA ALA A 10 10.90 -4.20 -2.32
C ALA A 10 12.18 -4.78 -2.92
N TYR A 11 12.83 -5.64 -2.19
CA TYR A 11 14.02 -6.36 -2.64
C TYR A 11 13.65 -7.63 -3.42
N GLU A 12 14.64 -8.26 -4.03
CA GLU A 12 14.46 -9.59 -4.62
C GLU A 12 14.04 -10.60 -3.56
N PRO A 13 13.19 -11.60 -3.90
CA PRO A 13 12.65 -12.56 -2.92
C PRO A 13 13.71 -13.27 -2.08
N THR A 14 14.84 -13.62 -2.69
CA THR A 14 15.96 -14.26 -1.98
C THR A 14 16.63 -13.32 -0.96
N VAL A 15 16.73 -12.03 -1.29
CA VAL A 15 17.26 -11.01 -0.37
C VAL A 15 16.26 -10.78 0.77
N MET A 16 14.96 -10.68 0.46
CA MET A 16 13.91 -10.55 1.48
C MET A 16 13.92 -11.74 2.45
N ALA A 17 14.00 -12.95 1.94
CA ALA A 17 14.06 -14.15 2.78
C ALA A 17 15.27 -14.12 3.72
N ALA A 18 16.44 -13.76 3.21
CA ALA A 18 17.65 -13.66 4.02
C ALA A 18 17.56 -12.57 5.11
N LEU A 19 17.02 -11.40 4.77
CA LEU A 19 16.84 -10.29 5.73
C LEU A 19 15.84 -10.63 6.83
N ILE A 20 14.73 -11.27 6.47
CA ILE A 20 13.71 -11.70 7.44
C ILE A 20 14.26 -12.79 8.36
N ASP A 21 14.97 -13.78 7.80
CA ASP A 21 15.60 -14.85 8.58
C ASP A 21 16.63 -14.29 9.57
N GLU A 22 17.49 -13.38 9.11
CA GLU A 22 18.49 -12.76 9.97
C GLU A 22 17.85 -11.88 11.06
N ALA A 23 16.81 -11.12 10.72
CA ALA A 23 16.06 -10.33 11.69
C ALA A 23 15.47 -11.20 12.81
N LYS A 24 14.91 -12.38 12.45
CA LYS A 24 14.39 -13.34 13.42
C LYS A 24 15.46 -13.84 14.39
N LYS A 25 16.67 -14.15 13.91
CA LYS A 25 17.79 -14.59 14.76
C LYS A 25 18.15 -13.55 15.81
N HIS A 26 18.01 -12.27 15.45
CA HIS A 26 18.26 -11.15 16.34
C HIS A 26 17.01 -10.66 17.11
N LYS A 27 15.89 -11.37 17.00
CA LYS A 27 14.60 -11.00 17.63
C LYS A 27 14.12 -9.60 17.23
N LEU A 28 14.38 -9.18 16.01
CA LEU A 28 13.92 -7.91 15.44
C LEU A 28 12.60 -8.11 14.72
N GLY A 29 11.68 -7.15 14.91
CA GLY A 29 10.49 -7.05 14.07
C GLY A 29 10.86 -6.71 12.63
N THR A 30 9.98 -7.07 11.68
CA THR A 30 10.16 -6.71 10.28
C THR A 30 8.90 -6.05 9.73
N THR A 31 9.07 -4.96 8.99
CA THR A 31 8.00 -4.35 8.19
C THR A 31 8.51 -4.09 6.78
N ALA A 32 7.66 -4.17 5.79
CA ALA A 32 8.07 -3.95 4.40
C ALA A 32 7.09 -3.07 3.62
N HIS A 33 7.66 -2.26 2.73
CA HIS A 33 6.95 -1.64 1.60
C HIS A 33 7.15 -2.53 0.37
N LEU A 34 6.18 -3.34 0.02
CA LEU A 34 6.17 -4.09 -1.24
C LEU A 34 5.74 -3.12 -2.35
N ALA A 35 6.67 -2.66 -3.17
CA ALA A 35 6.39 -1.71 -4.23
C ALA A 35 5.72 -2.38 -5.44
N GLN A 36 5.00 -1.59 -6.24
CA GLN A 36 4.30 -2.09 -7.43
C GLN A 36 5.19 -2.89 -8.39
N THR A 37 6.46 -2.54 -8.47
CA THR A 37 7.45 -3.22 -9.32
C THR A 37 7.95 -4.54 -8.72
N GLY A 38 7.80 -4.73 -7.42
CA GLY A 38 8.29 -5.93 -6.71
C GLY A 38 7.25 -7.03 -6.56
N VAL A 39 5.96 -6.67 -6.50
CA VAL A 39 4.88 -7.60 -6.14
C VAL A 39 4.56 -8.66 -7.20
N ALA A 40 5.01 -8.49 -8.43
CA ALA A 40 4.93 -9.53 -9.44
C ALA A 40 5.81 -10.75 -9.11
N ARG A 41 6.84 -10.58 -8.28
CA ARG A 41 7.77 -11.64 -7.84
C ARG A 41 7.53 -12.10 -6.41
N MET A 42 6.95 -11.26 -5.58
CA MET A 42 6.64 -11.54 -4.18
C MET A 42 5.49 -10.65 -3.75
N ASN A 43 4.33 -11.21 -3.57
CA ASN A 43 3.15 -10.52 -3.09
C ASN A 43 3.03 -10.59 -1.55
N THR A 44 1.92 -10.10 -1.00
CA THR A 44 1.68 -10.07 0.46
C THR A 44 1.76 -11.46 1.09
N ILE A 45 1.09 -12.45 0.51
CA ILE A 45 1.08 -13.79 1.11
C ILE A 45 2.44 -14.48 1.02
N ASP A 46 3.18 -14.26 -0.05
CA ASP A 46 4.53 -14.78 -0.20
C ASP A 46 5.46 -14.21 0.89
N ALA A 47 5.37 -12.89 1.11
CA ALA A 47 6.14 -12.23 2.15
C ALA A 47 5.75 -12.68 3.57
N ALA A 48 4.46 -12.86 3.83
CA ALA A 48 3.96 -13.40 5.09
C ALA A 48 4.48 -14.81 5.36
N ARG A 49 4.48 -15.69 4.35
CA ARG A 49 5.04 -17.05 4.45
C ARG A 49 6.53 -17.09 4.74
N LEU A 50 7.28 -16.08 4.29
CA LEU A 50 8.69 -15.89 4.68
C LEU A 50 8.82 -15.44 6.14
N GLY A 51 7.73 -14.93 6.73
CA GLY A 51 7.65 -14.46 8.10
C GLY A 51 7.87 -12.96 8.27
N LEU A 52 7.50 -12.18 7.26
CA LEU A 52 7.36 -10.74 7.40
C LEU A 52 6.29 -10.45 8.46
N GLY A 53 6.61 -9.66 9.48
CA GLY A 53 5.68 -9.38 10.58
C GLY A 53 4.64 -8.31 10.24
N THR A 54 5.02 -7.30 9.46
CA THR A 54 4.13 -6.18 9.12
C THR A 54 4.33 -5.77 7.66
N GLN A 55 3.24 -5.50 6.97
CA GLN A 55 3.27 -4.85 5.68
C GLN A 55 2.76 -3.42 5.79
N THR A 56 3.55 -2.45 5.29
CA THR A 56 3.13 -1.06 5.11
C THR A 56 2.48 -0.91 3.74
N HIS A 57 1.39 -0.16 3.68
CA HIS A 57 0.57 0.01 2.47
C HIS A 57 -0.13 -1.29 2.06
N TYR A 58 -0.54 -1.38 0.81
CA TYR A 58 -1.38 -2.48 0.32
C TYR A 58 -0.84 -3.14 -0.96
N TYR A 59 0.32 -2.72 -1.45
CA TYR A 59 0.93 -3.32 -2.64
C TYR A 59 1.24 -4.79 -2.38
N GLY A 60 0.77 -5.65 -3.24
CA GLY A 60 0.85 -7.10 -3.07
C GLY A 60 -0.40 -7.72 -2.46
N LEU A 61 -1.24 -6.94 -1.76
CA LEU A 61 -2.45 -7.47 -1.14
C LEU A 61 -3.52 -7.78 -2.19
N PHE A 62 -3.86 -6.84 -3.08
CA PHE A 62 -4.85 -7.09 -4.12
C PHE A 62 -4.36 -8.16 -5.12
N GLU A 63 -3.06 -8.20 -5.42
CA GLU A 63 -2.48 -9.26 -6.26
C GLU A 63 -2.62 -10.65 -5.60
N SER A 64 -2.50 -10.72 -4.29
CA SER A 64 -2.74 -11.97 -3.54
C SER A 64 -4.20 -12.43 -3.59
N MET A 65 -5.13 -11.54 -3.94
CA MET A 65 -6.57 -11.78 -3.99
C MET A 65 -7.13 -11.99 -5.40
N TYR A 66 -6.32 -11.93 -6.45
CA TYR A 66 -6.79 -12.20 -7.80
C TYR A 66 -7.24 -13.66 -7.94
N GLU A 67 -8.44 -13.88 -8.47
CA GLU A 67 -9.03 -15.21 -8.52
C GLU A 67 -8.38 -16.12 -9.58
N ASN A 68 -7.85 -15.52 -10.64
CA ASN A 68 -7.30 -16.25 -11.78
C ASN A 68 -5.77 -16.29 -11.84
N ASN A 69 -5.09 -16.00 -10.75
CA ASN A 69 -3.64 -15.81 -10.71
C ASN A 69 -3.12 -14.78 -11.73
N ASP A 70 -3.95 -13.78 -12.02
CA ASP A 70 -3.60 -12.71 -12.94
C ASP A 70 -2.42 -11.90 -12.39
N ILE A 71 -1.51 -11.56 -13.29
CA ILE A 71 -0.49 -10.56 -13.01
C ILE A 71 -1.11 -9.17 -13.15
N GLN A 72 -0.48 -8.17 -12.57
CA GLN A 72 -0.95 -6.79 -12.62
C GLN A 72 -1.28 -6.34 -14.05
N PRO A 73 -2.54 -6.06 -14.39
CA PRO A 73 -2.94 -5.62 -15.72
C PRO A 73 -2.71 -4.12 -15.88
N TRP A 74 -1.45 -3.68 -15.77
CA TRP A 74 -1.09 -2.30 -16.01
C TRP A 74 -1.32 -1.92 -17.47
N PRO A 75 -1.77 -0.68 -17.76
CA PRO A 75 -1.85 -0.18 -19.12
C PRO A 75 -0.45 -0.11 -19.74
N VAL A 76 -0.38 -0.20 -21.06
CA VAL A 76 0.89 -0.19 -21.81
C VAL A 76 1.72 1.07 -21.56
N ASP A 77 1.04 2.19 -21.30
CA ASP A 77 1.63 3.50 -21.01
C ASP A 77 1.82 3.76 -19.50
N MET A 78 1.85 2.72 -18.68
CA MET A 78 2.02 2.85 -17.24
C MET A 78 3.23 3.68 -16.87
N ASN A 79 3.01 4.81 -16.22
CA ASN A 79 4.06 5.71 -15.77
C ASN A 79 4.17 5.69 -14.24
N TYR A 80 5.13 4.95 -13.72
CA TYR A 80 5.39 4.84 -12.28
C TYR A 80 5.90 6.13 -11.64
N SER A 81 6.47 7.05 -12.43
CA SER A 81 6.97 8.34 -11.94
C SER A 81 5.89 9.40 -11.83
N ASN A 82 4.73 9.21 -12.48
CA ASN A 82 3.57 10.07 -12.33
C ASN A 82 2.68 9.52 -11.20
N GLU A 83 2.74 10.14 -10.04
CA GLU A 83 2.00 9.66 -8.88
C GLU A 83 0.48 9.67 -9.08
N GLN A 84 -0.07 10.66 -9.73
CA GLN A 84 -1.51 10.72 -9.99
C GLN A 84 -1.97 9.58 -10.88
N HIS A 85 -1.25 9.34 -11.98
CA HIS A 85 -1.51 8.21 -12.86
C HIS A 85 -1.35 6.89 -12.11
N ARG A 86 -0.26 6.73 -11.38
CA ARG A 86 0.04 5.52 -10.61
C ARG A 86 -1.06 5.20 -9.60
N PHE A 87 -1.49 6.18 -8.79
CA PHE A 87 -2.53 5.97 -7.79
C PHE A 87 -3.90 5.67 -8.40
N GLY A 88 -4.26 6.31 -9.49
CA GLY A 88 -5.47 5.99 -10.24
C GLY A 88 -5.45 4.55 -10.75
N GLN A 89 -4.33 4.11 -11.33
CA GLN A 89 -4.19 2.75 -11.83
C GLN A 89 -4.17 1.71 -10.69
N VAL A 90 -3.52 2.00 -9.57
CA VAL A 90 -3.55 1.15 -8.38
C VAL A 90 -4.97 1.00 -7.85
N ALA A 91 -5.74 2.10 -7.78
CA ALA A 91 -7.14 2.01 -7.37
C ALA A 91 -7.94 1.04 -8.25
N ARG A 92 -7.73 1.06 -9.55
CA ARG A 92 -8.42 0.15 -10.50
C ARG A 92 -8.12 -1.32 -10.28
N GLN A 93 -6.95 -1.67 -9.71
CA GLN A 93 -6.62 -3.06 -9.37
C GLN A 93 -7.62 -3.66 -8.36
N TRP A 94 -8.19 -2.86 -7.48
CA TRP A 94 -9.21 -3.30 -6.54
C TRP A 94 -10.51 -3.76 -7.20
N ASN A 95 -10.75 -3.39 -8.46
CA ASN A 95 -11.89 -3.89 -9.21
C ASN A 95 -11.77 -5.39 -9.56
N LEU A 96 -10.56 -5.92 -9.57
CA LEU A 96 -10.29 -7.35 -9.81
C LEU A 96 -10.45 -8.19 -8.55
N VAL A 97 -10.52 -7.56 -7.40
CA VAL A 97 -10.74 -8.23 -6.12
C VAL A 97 -12.23 -8.46 -5.91
N LYS A 98 -12.59 -9.67 -5.49
CA LYS A 98 -13.96 -10.04 -5.14
C LYS A 98 -14.09 -10.12 -3.61
N PRO A 99 -14.59 -9.04 -2.97
CA PRO A 99 -14.80 -9.04 -1.52
C PRO A 99 -15.70 -10.19 -1.08
N ASN A 100 -15.38 -10.82 0.04
CA ASN A 100 -16.09 -11.96 0.61
C ASN A 100 -16.16 -13.18 -0.32
N GLY A 101 -15.32 -13.24 -1.36
CA GLY A 101 -15.14 -14.42 -2.20
C GLY A 101 -14.24 -15.46 -1.51
N GLU A 102 -14.18 -16.67 -2.09
CA GLU A 102 -13.39 -17.77 -1.54
C GLU A 102 -11.90 -17.41 -1.37
N LYS A 103 -11.31 -16.79 -2.39
CA LYS A 103 -9.91 -16.35 -2.37
C LYS A 103 -9.64 -15.33 -1.26
N TRP A 104 -10.56 -14.39 -1.08
CA TRP A 104 -10.52 -13.40 -0.02
C TRP A 104 -10.54 -14.04 1.38
N GLU A 105 -11.50 -14.92 1.63
CA GLU A 105 -11.63 -15.56 2.93
C GLU A 105 -10.44 -16.49 3.23
N SER A 106 -9.95 -17.20 2.23
CA SER A 106 -8.75 -18.03 2.34
C SER A 106 -7.51 -17.20 2.67
N LEU A 107 -7.30 -16.09 1.97
CA LEU A 107 -6.17 -15.19 2.23
C LEU A 107 -6.23 -14.59 3.63
N LYS A 108 -7.40 -14.08 4.03
CA LYS A 108 -7.62 -13.52 5.37
C LYS A 108 -7.25 -14.52 6.47
N LYS A 109 -7.75 -15.74 6.35
CA LYS A 109 -7.46 -16.82 7.28
C LYS A 109 -5.96 -17.10 7.37
N GLU A 110 -5.29 -17.23 6.23
CA GLU A 110 -3.86 -17.52 6.19
C GLU A 110 -3.02 -16.38 6.76
N LEU A 111 -3.35 -15.11 6.48
CA LEU A 111 -2.66 -13.96 7.06
C LEU A 111 -2.79 -13.90 8.59
N ILE A 112 -3.97 -14.27 9.12
CA ILE A 112 -4.18 -14.38 10.57
C ILE A 112 -3.34 -15.52 11.15
N GLU A 113 -3.32 -16.68 10.52
CA GLU A 113 -2.51 -17.83 10.96
C GLU A 113 -1.00 -17.53 10.94
N LEU A 114 -0.56 -16.68 10.03
CA LEU A 114 0.83 -16.23 9.91
C LEU A 114 1.17 -15.02 10.80
N ASP A 115 0.21 -14.55 11.61
CA ASP A 115 0.35 -13.37 12.49
C ASP A 115 0.81 -12.10 11.74
N MET A 116 0.31 -11.94 10.51
CA MET A 116 0.68 -10.81 9.64
C MET A 116 -0.11 -9.56 10.01
N THR A 117 0.59 -8.50 10.37
CA THR A 117 0.00 -7.18 10.62
C THR A 117 -0.03 -6.34 9.36
N MET A 118 -1.14 -5.64 9.11
CA MET A 118 -1.31 -4.73 7.99
C MET A 118 -1.39 -3.28 8.47
N ASP A 119 -0.56 -2.41 7.90
CA ASP A 119 -0.60 -0.95 8.09
C ASP A 119 -0.91 -0.27 6.74
N PRO A 120 -2.20 -0.07 6.41
CA PRO A 120 -2.61 0.32 5.06
C PRO A 120 -2.30 1.77 4.69
N THR A 121 -1.87 2.61 5.62
CA THR A 121 -1.56 4.03 5.36
C THR A 121 -2.78 4.82 4.82
N MET A 122 -3.97 4.54 5.31
CA MET A 122 -5.21 5.08 4.75
C MET A 122 -5.30 6.60 4.81
N THR A 123 -4.68 7.23 5.80
CA THR A 123 -4.73 8.67 6.00
C THR A 123 -4.20 9.45 4.79
N ILE A 124 -3.04 9.07 4.25
CA ILE A 124 -2.48 9.79 3.10
C ILE A 124 -3.31 9.58 1.83
N TYR A 125 -3.88 8.39 1.65
CA TYR A 125 -4.73 8.13 0.49
C TYR A 125 -6.05 8.89 0.59
N ALA A 126 -6.65 8.98 1.77
CA ALA A 126 -7.82 9.79 2.01
C ALA A 126 -7.54 11.28 1.79
N ALA A 127 -6.43 11.79 2.34
CA ALA A 127 -6.00 13.18 2.16
C ALA A 127 -5.63 13.47 0.70
N GLY A 128 -4.96 12.56 0.00
CA GLY A 128 -4.62 12.70 -1.42
C GLY A 128 -5.84 12.73 -2.33
N ARG A 129 -6.91 12.01 -1.97
CA ARG A 129 -8.18 12.02 -2.69
C ARG A 129 -8.99 13.29 -2.41
N ASP A 130 -9.03 13.71 -1.17
CA ASP A 130 -9.87 14.84 -0.71
C ASP A 130 -9.02 15.92 -0.04
N VAL A 131 -8.13 16.50 -0.83
CA VAL A 131 -7.15 17.49 -0.38
C VAL A 131 -7.84 18.72 0.23
N SER A 132 -8.93 19.20 -0.37
CA SER A 132 -9.65 20.38 0.14
C SER A 132 -10.17 20.14 1.55
N ARG A 133 -10.76 18.98 1.79
CA ARG A 133 -11.26 18.59 3.11
C ARG A 133 -10.11 18.45 4.11
N ALA A 134 -9.08 17.71 3.74
CA ALA A 134 -7.93 17.48 4.62
C ALA A 134 -7.21 18.78 5.00
N ARG A 135 -7.13 19.75 4.09
CA ARG A 135 -6.51 21.05 4.36
C ARG A 135 -7.36 22.01 5.18
N ASN A 136 -8.65 21.79 5.29
CA ASN A 136 -9.56 22.63 6.06
C ASN A 136 -9.93 22.03 7.43
N ASP A 137 -9.24 20.97 7.85
CA ASP A 137 -9.44 20.39 9.18
C ASP A 137 -8.96 21.37 10.27
N GLU A 138 -9.80 21.62 11.27
CA GLU A 138 -9.58 22.62 12.33
C GLU A 138 -8.31 22.38 13.15
N TRP A 139 -7.84 21.13 13.24
CA TRP A 139 -6.63 20.81 13.99
C TRP A 139 -5.33 21.38 13.37
N HIS A 140 -5.35 21.78 12.10
CA HIS A 140 -4.19 22.39 11.46
C HIS A 140 -3.79 23.72 12.11
N ASP A 141 -4.77 24.51 12.56
CA ASP A 141 -4.50 25.79 13.22
C ASP A 141 -3.72 25.63 14.53
N ILE A 142 -3.82 24.44 15.16
CA ILE A 142 -3.23 24.16 16.46
C ILE A 142 -1.93 23.38 16.35
N TYR A 143 -1.89 22.37 15.47
CA TYR A 143 -0.84 21.35 15.48
C TYR A 143 0.09 21.38 14.27
N THR A 144 -0.23 22.12 13.22
CA THR A 144 0.59 22.14 12.02
C THR A 144 1.48 23.39 11.98
N LEU A 145 2.79 23.17 11.94
CA LEU A 145 3.73 24.28 11.80
C LEU A 145 3.55 24.99 10.44
N PRO A 146 3.61 26.32 10.39
CA PRO A 146 3.50 27.07 9.13
C PRO A 146 4.45 26.57 8.04
N SER A 147 5.69 26.24 8.38
CA SER A 147 6.67 25.68 7.43
C SER A 147 6.26 24.33 6.86
N GLN A 148 5.60 23.49 7.64
CA GLN A 148 5.04 22.22 7.15
C GLN A 148 3.84 22.46 6.25
N TRP A 149 2.98 23.40 6.62
CA TRP A 149 1.83 23.78 5.81
C TRP A 149 2.23 24.26 4.41
N ASP A 150 3.25 25.10 4.32
CA ASP A 150 3.76 25.61 3.06
C ASP A 150 4.46 24.52 2.23
N TYR A 151 5.25 23.66 2.89
CA TYR A 151 5.96 22.56 2.22
C TYR A 151 5.01 21.53 1.59
N PHE A 152 3.93 21.19 2.29
CA PHE A 152 2.95 20.22 1.84
C PHE A 152 1.78 20.84 1.05
N ALA A 153 1.99 21.98 0.43
CA ALA A 153 1.01 22.56 -0.49
C ALA A 153 0.66 21.54 -1.61
N PRO A 154 -0.62 21.44 -2.01
CA PRO A 154 -1.04 20.53 -3.06
C PRO A 154 -0.24 20.71 -4.33
N SER A 155 0.32 19.64 -4.87
CA SER A 155 1.18 19.65 -6.04
C SER A 155 1.00 18.38 -6.84
N ARG A 156 1.07 18.49 -8.18
CA ARG A 156 1.09 17.31 -9.08
C ARG A 156 2.38 16.50 -8.99
N ARG A 157 3.43 17.05 -8.40
CA ARG A 157 4.76 16.45 -8.30
C ARG A 157 5.04 15.78 -6.95
N ALA A 158 4.19 16.06 -5.96
CA ALA A 158 4.37 15.55 -4.61
C ALA A 158 3.07 14.94 -4.10
N HIS A 159 3.18 14.16 -3.03
CA HIS A 159 2.03 13.62 -2.33
C HIS A 159 1.04 14.72 -1.96
N GLY A 160 -0.23 14.53 -2.21
CA GLY A 160 -1.27 15.44 -1.77
C GLY A 160 -2.23 15.97 -2.83
N ALA A 161 -2.12 15.55 -4.10
CA ALA A 161 -3.03 15.99 -5.15
C ALA A 161 -3.29 14.91 -6.22
N TYR A 162 -3.62 13.70 -5.80
CA TYR A 162 -3.74 12.56 -6.71
C TYR A 162 -5.00 12.55 -7.58
N TRP A 163 -6.00 13.30 -7.19
CA TRP A 163 -7.33 13.27 -7.80
C TRP A 163 -7.51 14.20 -9.01
N PHE A 164 -6.55 15.05 -9.33
CA PHE A 164 -6.69 16.02 -10.42
C PHE A 164 -6.99 15.40 -11.78
N ASP A 165 -6.41 14.26 -12.07
CA ASP A 165 -6.59 13.56 -13.35
C ASP A 165 -7.45 12.29 -13.18
N TRP A 166 -8.12 12.12 -12.02
CA TRP A 166 -8.95 10.95 -11.76
C TRP A 166 -10.30 11.06 -12.46
N THR A 167 -10.74 9.92 -12.94
CA THR A 167 -12.07 9.73 -13.51
C THR A 167 -13.03 9.21 -12.45
N THR A 168 -14.32 9.18 -12.77
CA THR A 168 -15.34 8.52 -11.93
C THR A 168 -15.00 7.05 -11.65
N HIS A 169 -14.33 6.38 -12.59
CA HIS A 169 -13.87 5.00 -12.38
C HIS A 169 -12.81 4.89 -11.27
N ASP A 170 -11.89 5.83 -11.22
CA ASP A 170 -10.87 5.87 -10.18
C ASP A 170 -11.50 6.13 -8.81
N GLU A 171 -12.46 7.03 -8.73
CA GLU A 171 -13.22 7.32 -7.51
C GLU A 171 -14.01 6.10 -7.00
N ILE A 172 -14.68 5.37 -7.90
CA ILE A 172 -15.41 4.15 -7.58
C ILE A 172 -14.45 3.07 -7.07
N ALA A 173 -13.30 2.91 -7.72
CA ALA A 173 -12.29 1.94 -7.33
C ALA A 173 -11.71 2.24 -5.93
N TRP A 174 -11.45 3.51 -5.62
CA TRP A 174 -11.02 3.92 -4.28
C TRP A 174 -12.10 3.70 -3.22
N LYS A 175 -13.38 3.88 -3.54
CA LYS A 175 -14.49 3.51 -2.63
C LYS A 175 -14.47 2.01 -2.32
N LYS A 176 -14.21 1.18 -3.32
CA LYS A 176 -14.06 -0.26 -3.12
C LYS A 176 -12.87 -0.59 -2.21
N PHE A 177 -11.74 0.06 -2.39
CA PHE A 177 -10.59 -0.06 -1.50
C PHE A 177 -10.97 0.15 -0.02
N TYR A 178 -11.71 1.23 0.29
CA TYR A 178 -12.16 1.48 1.65
C TYR A 178 -13.18 0.47 2.19
N GLN A 179 -13.87 -0.23 1.33
CA GLN A 179 -14.79 -1.32 1.74
C GLN A 179 -14.04 -2.62 2.07
N VAL A 180 -12.84 -2.76 1.52
CA VAL A 180 -11.98 -3.92 1.72
C VAL A 180 -11.34 -3.93 3.11
N TRP A 181 -11.00 -2.76 3.60
CA TRP A 181 -10.40 -2.57 4.93
C TRP A 181 -11.43 -2.41 6.03
#